data_c4e2d5bd07b612cb83d9e956f1a6f4b9
#
_entry.id   c4e2d5bd07b612cb83d9e956f1a6f4b9
#
_cell.length_a   1.000
_cell.length_b   1.000
_cell.length_c   1.000
_cell.angle_alpha   90.00
_cell.angle_beta   90.00
_cell.angle_gamma   90.00
#
_symmetry.space_group_name_H-M   'P 1'
#
loop_
_entity.id
_entity.type
_entity.pdbx_description
1 polymer ?
#
loop_
_entity_poly.entity_id
_entity_poly.type
_entity_poly.pdbx_seq_one_letter_code
_entity_poly.pdbx_strand_id
1 'polypeptide(L)' 'MKDIILVTGKDCHLCEQAKEILLGLDEDKINFVEEDVYAKREYLDAYWDKIPVILYKDNVLLWPFTGENVKEFTL' A
#
# COMPACT_ATOMS: atom_id res chain seq x y z
N MET A 1 -13.04 4.59 -10.33
CA MET A 1 -12.35 3.66 -9.43
C MET A 1 -10.95 4.11 -9.17
N LYS A 2 -10.49 3.89 -7.95
CA LYS A 2 -9.14 4.29 -7.55
C LYS A 2 -8.29 3.03 -7.45
N ASP A 3 -7.21 3.00 -8.22
CA ASP A 3 -6.32 1.84 -8.25
C ASP A 3 -5.00 2.20 -7.58
N ILE A 4 -4.72 1.52 -6.48
CA ILE A 4 -3.50 1.76 -5.71
C ILE A 4 -2.61 0.52 -5.76
N ILE A 5 -1.34 0.71 -5.45
CA ILE A 5 -0.38 -0.37 -5.36
C ILE A 5 0.03 -0.49 -3.90
N LEU A 6 -0.06 -1.69 -3.35
CA LEU A 6 0.45 -1.99 -2.03
C LEU A 6 1.78 -2.71 -2.19
N VAL A 7 2.87 -2.04 -1.83
CA VAL A 7 4.21 -2.65 -1.87
C VAL A 7 4.41 -3.42 -0.58
N THR A 8 4.65 -4.72 -0.70
CA THR A 8 4.75 -5.64 0.42
C THR A 8 6.07 -6.39 0.40
N GLY A 9 6.26 -7.24 1.38
CA GLY A 9 7.40 -8.14 1.43
C GLY A 9 7.02 -9.46 2.06
N LYS A 10 7.89 -10.43 1.95
CA LYS A 10 7.72 -11.74 2.54
C LYS A 10 7.81 -11.62 4.07
N ASP A 11 7.00 -12.43 4.76
CA ASP A 11 7.03 -12.50 6.22
C ASP A 11 6.85 -11.14 6.90
N CYS A 12 5.98 -10.33 6.35
CA CYS A 12 5.73 -8.99 6.84
C CYS A 12 4.37 -8.91 7.52
N HIS A 13 4.35 -8.91 8.86
CA HIS A 13 3.12 -8.78 9.65
C HIS A 13 2.39 -7.48 9.36
N LEU A 14 3.14 -6.40 9.27
CA LEU A 14 2.56 -5.08 9.03
C LEU A 14 1.91 -5.01 7.65
N CYS A 15 2.49 -5.71 6.68
CA CYS A 15 1.93 -5.76 5.34
C CYS A 15 0.57 -6.48 5.34
N GLU A 16 0.43 -7.51 6.16
CA GLU A 16 -0.85 -8.20 6.29
C GLU A 16 -1.90 -7.32 6.94
N GLN A 17 -1.51 -6.53 7.93
CA GLN A 17 -2.41 -5.57 8.55
C GLN A 17 -2.85 -4.51 7.55
N ALA A 18 -1.93 -4.03 6.73
CA ALA A 18 -2.26 -3.07 5.68
C ALA A 18 -3.24 -3.66 4.68
N LYS A 19 -3.04 -4.91 4.30
CA LYS A 19 -3.93 -5.60 3.38
C LYS A 19 -5.35 -5.69 3.94
N GLU A 20 -5.48 -6.01 5.22
CA GLU A 20 -6.79 -6.07 5.86
C GLU A 20 -7.49 -4.72 5.84
N ILE A 21 -6.75 -3.65 6.08
CA ILE A 21 -7.29 -2.30 6.00
C ILE A 21 -7.83 -2.03 4.59
N LEU A 22 -7.06 -2.38 3.56
CA LEU A 22 -7.46 -2.14 2.18
C LEU A 22 -8.66 -2.99 1.78
N LEU A 23 -8.73 -4.22 2.24
CA LEU A 23 -9.89 -5.07 1.96
C LEU A 23 -11.17 -4.48 2.55
N GLY A 24 -11.06 -3.78 3.67
CA GLY A 24 -12.18 -3.10 4.29
C GLY A 24 -12.67 -1.88 3.53
N LEU A 25 -11.91 -1.41 2.55
CA LEU A 25 -12.24 -0.23 1.76
C LEU A 25 -12.90 -0.54 0.42
N ASP A 26 -13.31 -1.78 0.22
CA ASP A 26 -13.92 -2.20 -1.03
C ASP A 26 -15.15 -1.37 -1.41
N GLU A 27 -15.96 -1.02 -0.42
CA GLU A 27 -17.17 -0.21 -0.63
C GLU A 27 -16.84 1.22 -1.09
N ASP A 28 -15.64 1.67 -0.84
CA ASP A 28 -15.19 3.01 -1.24
C ASP A 28 -14.64 3.04 -2.66
N LYS A 29 -14.78 1.93 -3.39
CA LYS A 29 -14.30 1.77 -4.75
C LYS A 29 -12.79 1.98 -4.89
N ILE A 30 -12.06 1.59 -3.86
CA ILE A 30 -10.60 1.60 -3.87
C ILE A 30 -10.15 0.17 -4.13
N ASN A 31 -9.49 -0.03 -5.26
CA ASN A 31 -8.92 -1.33 -5.61
C ASN A 31 -7.43 -1.29 -5.37
N PHE A 32 -6.86 -2.43 -5.03
CA PHE A 32 -5.42 -2.49 -4.87
C PHE A 32 -4.85 -3.75 -5.49
N VAL A 33 -3.59 -3.64 -5.90
CA VAL A 33 -2.79 -4.78 -6.30
C VAL A 33 -1.58 -4.82 -5.40
N GLU A 34 -1.14 -6.02 -5.07
CA GLU A 34 0.06 -6.19 -4.26
C GLU A 34 1.26 -6.38 -5.17
N GLU A 35 2.34 -5.69 -4.86
CA GLU A 35 3.61 -5.89 -5.53
C GLU A 35 4.69 -6.10 -4.48
N ASP A 36 5.55 -7.08 -4.69
CA ASP A 36 6.66 -7.35 -3.79
C ASP A 36 7.69 -6.23 -3.92
N VAL A 37 8.32 -5.87 -2.80
CA VAL A 37 9.34 -4.82 -2.80
C VAL A 37 10.52 -5.19 -3.71
N TYR A 38 10.75 -6.49 -3.94
CA TYR A 38 11.80 -6.94 -4.84
C TYR A 38 11.37 -6.98 -6.31
N ALA A 39 10.10 -6.70 -6.61
CA ALA A 39 9.59 -6.74 -7.98
C ALA A 39 10.26 -5.71 -8.88
N LYS A 40 10.64 -4.58 -8.31
CA LYS A 40 11.32 -3.50 -9.04
C LYS A 40 12.45 -2.97 -8.20
N ARG A 41 13.55 -2.66 -8.85
CA ARG A 41 14.71 -2.10 -8.16
C ARG A 41 14.36 -0.77 -7.48
N GLU A 42 13.52 0.02 -8.12
CA GLU A 42 13.05 1.29 -7.56
C GLU A 42 12.38 1.10 -6.21
N TYR A 43 11.57 0.05 -6.08
CA TYR A 43 10.89 -0.26 -4.84
C TYR A 43 11.89 -0.68 -3.76
N LEU A 44 12.82 -1.54 -4.15
CA LEU A 44 13.83 -2.03 -3.22
C LEU A 44 14.67 -0.89 -2.67
N ASP A 45 15.16 -0.03 -3.56
CA ASP A 45 16.00 1.09 -3.16
C ASP A 45 15.26 2.10 -2.27
N ALA A 46 13.98 2.35 -2.55
CA ALA A 46 13.22 3.36 -1.82
C ALA A 46 12.50 2.83 -0.58
N TYR A 47 12.05 1.58 -0.61
CA TYR A 47 11.10 1.09 0.39
C TYR A 47 11.49 -0.19 1.12
N TRP A 48 12.69 -0.72 0.92
CA TRP A 48 13.05 -2.03 1.49
C TRP A 48 12.82 -2.13 3.00
N ASP A 49 12.97 -1.03 3.72
CA ASP A 49 12.78 -0.97 5.17
C ASP A 49 11.52 -0.19 5.57
N LYS A 50 10.67 0.15 4.61
CA LYS A 50 9.50 1.00 4.84
C LYS A 50 8.17 0.32 4.54
N ILE A 51 8.21 -0.91 4.05
CA ILE A 51 6.98 -1.64 3.72
C ILE A 51 6.17 -1.89 4.99
N PRO A 52 4.82 -1.86 4.91
CA PRO A 52 4.01 -1.69 3.69
C PRO A 52 3.94 -0.23 3.24
N VAL A 53 3.89 -0.02 1.93
CA VAL A 53 3.81 1.31 1.33
C VAL A 53 2.68 1.31 0.32
N ILE A 54 1.91 2.40 0.30
CA ILE A 54 0.86 2.57 -0.71
C ILE A 54 1.30 3.61 -1.71
N LEU A 55 1.16 3.26 -2.98
CA LEU A 55 1.44 4.16 -4.08
C LEU A 55 0.15 4.49 -4.81
N TYR A 56 -0.10 5.75 -5.05
CA TYR A 56 -1.26 6.20 -5.80
C TYR A 56 -0.84 7.38 -6.67
N LYS A 57 -0.90 7.19 -7.98
CA LYS A 57 -0.38 8.17 -8.94
C LYS A 57 1.08 8.46 -8.57
N ASP A 58 1.45 9.71 -8.35
CA ASP A 58 2.82 10.09 -8.00
C ASP A 58 3.03 10.27 -6.51
N ASN A 59 2.07 9.80 -5.69
CA ASN A 59 2.09 9.99 -4.25
C ASN A 59 2.42 8.71 -3.51
N VAL A 60 3.02 8.84 -2.33
CA VAL A 60 3.47 7.73 -1.49
C VAL A 60 2.90 7.89 -0.10
N LEU A 61 2.30 6.83 0.43
CA LEU A 61 1.82 6.81 1.82
C LEU A 61 2.55 5.71 2.56
N LEU A 62 3.27 6.09 3.60
CA LEU A 62 4.07 5.17 4.41
C LEU A 62 3.28 4.64 5.61
N TRP A 63 3.64 3.45 6.06
CA TRP A 63 3.09 2.86 7.28
C TRP A 63 3.60 3.65 8.51
N PRO A 64 2.79 3.82 9.56
CA PRO A 64 1.43 3.30 9.71
C PRO A 64 0.38 4.21 9.07
N PHE A 65 -0.72 3.60 8.64
CA PHE A 65 -1.87 4.33 8.12
C PHE A 65 -3.16 3.62 8.53
N THR A 66 -4.26 4.36 8.51
CA THR A 66 -5.60 3.82 8.78
C THR A 66 -6.41 3.83 7.48
N GLY A 67 -7.58 3.23 7.51
CA GLY A 67 -8.50 3.32 6.37
C GLY A 67 -8.84 4.77 6.02
N GLU A 68 -9.03 5.61 7.04
CA GLU A 68 -9.28 7.04 6.84
C GLU A 68 -8.12 7.73 6.12
N ASN A 69 -6.90 7.40 6.54
CA ASN A 69 -5.71 7.96 5.88
C ASN A 69 -5.67 7.60 4.41
N VAL A 70 -6.01 6.35 4.07
CA VAL A 70 -6.01 5.89 2.68
C VAL A 70 -7.06 6.63 1.87
N LYS A 71 -8.26 6.81 2.43
CA LYS A 71 -9.32 7.55 1.74
C LYS A 71 -8.89 8.98 1.44
N GLU A 72 -8.33 9.67 2.42
CA GLU A 72 -7.85 11.03 2.24
C GLU A 72 -6.71 11.10 1.22
N PHE A 73 -5.81 10.13 1.29
CA PHE A 73 -4.65 10.05 0.41
C PHE A 73 -5.07 9.90 -1.07
N THR A 74 -6.19 9.25 -1.32
CA THR A 74 -6.68 8.98 -2.67
C THR A 74 -7.73 9.97 -3.17
N LEU A 75 -7.98 11.02 -2.43
CA LEU A 75 -8.93 12.05 -2.89
C LEU A 75 -8.51 12.76 -4.17
#